data_8a7848ba92ad84f26f6881d25244d922
#
_entry.id   8a7848ba92ad84f26f6881d25244d922
#
_cell.length_a   1.000
_cell.length_b   1.000
_cell.length_c   1.000
_cell.angle_alpha   90.00
_cell.angle_beta   90.00
_cell.angle_gamma   90.00
#
_symmetry.space_group_name_H-M   'P 1'
#
loop_
_entity.id
_entity.type
_entity.pdbx_description
1 polymer ?
#
loop_
_entity_poly.entity_id
_entity_poly.type
_entity_poly.pdbx_seq_one_letter_code
_entity_poly.pdbx_strand_id
1 'polypeptide(L)'
;MRAETESGAEAQGAVPVADAQTALTDADFAQELFAETDAASDAELEARHRVAADKGDPGAMSVLGALLLRRGDLDGAEPYLRGATGEGDRAAANNLGVLLHQRGYPEEAAGWWRVAAVAGSAPAAHALGRHFRERGDEPAAEYWMRQAAESGHALGAYGLADLLEHRGDKGVERWFRAAAEQGHREAAYRLARHLRKGDPAEAEQWYRQAAARGHRRAALHLGALLEARGELKEAGRWYLTSAKQGEARAACALGFLLRDAGDEESAATWWRRAAQDGDGNAANALGALHAARGETQTAERWYRTAMDAGDQNGAYNLALLCAAQDRTAQAEQWYRRAAYAGHREAANALAIMLLQVGDAAGAEPWFSKAAEAGSVDAAFNLGILFASRDEDRTALKWYERAASAGHTDAALQVGIALVRDGEERAAERHLRCAAGGGSAEAAFRLAALLESLAPPPEPVALGEPVGGAPKTESEEWYERAAELGHRRAQVRVGMLAAARGDLAVAARWYREAAEAGSRNGAFNLGLLLAREGSEPEAALWWTRAAVAGHGRAALRLGLLAARHGDLAEGQKWCVRAMELGPAEVSERAARLRDALAEELSA
;
A
#
# COMPACT_ATOMS: atom_id res chain seq x y z
N MET A 1 -5.48 -0.89 -1.38
CA MET A 1 -4.16 -0.37 -1.00
C MET A 1 -3.77 -1.09 0.27
N ARG A 2 -3.06 -2.21 0.12
CA ARG A 2 -2.73 -3.15 1.20
C ARG A 2 -1.25 -3.03 1.50
N ALA A 3 -0.95 -2.92 2.81
CA ALA A 3 0.31 -3.27 3.46
C ALA A 3 1.60 -3.18 2.62
N GLU A 4 2.10 -1.98 2.40
CA GLU A 4 3.51 -1.71 2.14
C GLU A 4 3.81 -0.28 2.61
N THR A 5 3.91 -0.06 3.91
CA THR A 5 4.63 1.07 4.48
C THR A 5 5.01 0.76 5.92
N GLU A 6 5.94 -0.18 6.11
CA GLU A 6 6.84 -0.15 7.24
C GLU A 6 8.26 0.05 6.70
N SER A 7 8.58 1.29 6.37
CA SER A 7 9.93 1.74 6.08
C SER A 7 10.19 3.01 6.87
N GLY A 8 10.90 2.87 7.98
CA GLY A 8 11.88 3.79 8.50
C GLY A 8 11.45 5.23 8.79
N ALA A 9 10.99 5.47 10.04
CA ALA A 9 11.23 6.72 10.74
C ALA A 9 11.29 6.42 12.24
N GLU A 10 12.44 5.92 12.70
CA GLU A 10 12.82 6.05 14.10
C GLU A 10 13.28 7.49 14.33
N ALA A 11 12.36 8.32 14.80
CA ALA A 11 12.69 9.61 15.38
C ALA A 11 13.29 9.36 16.77
N GLN A 12 14.57 9.68 16.92
CA GLN A 12 15.25 9.82 18.21
C GLN A 12 14.57 10.91 19.04
N GLY A 13 14.18 10.54 20.27
CA GLY A 13 13.90 11.52 21.31
C GLY A 13 12.60 11.39 22.03
N ALA A 14 12.48 10.40 22.91
CA ALA A 14 11.81 10.48 24.21
C ALA A 14 12.01 9.14 24.90
N VAL A 15 12.66 9.13 26.05
CA VAL A 15 12.73 7.98 26.93
C VAL A 15 11.33 7.75 27.48
N PRO A 16 10.64 6.66 27.12
CA PRO A 16 9.36 6.35 27.73
C PRO A 16 9.55 5.38 28.88
N VAL A 17 8.89 5.67 29.92
CA VAL A 17 8.50 4.86 31.08
C VAL A 17 8.17 3.41 30.64
N ALA A 18 9.23 2.61 30.39
CA ALA A 18 9.11 1.18 30.09
C ALA A 18 9.16 0.31 31.36
N ASP A 19 9.49 0.90 32.51
CA ASP A 19 9.84 0.12 33.71
C ASP A 19 8.66 -0.41 34.54
N ALA A 20 7.47 0.18 34.37
CA ALA A 20 6.29 -0.28 35.11
C ALA A 20 5.64 -1.54 34.49
N GLN A 21 5.79 -1.76 33.18
CA GLN A 21 5.20 -2.92 32.50
C GLN A 21 6.07 -4.19 32.61
N THR A 22 7.39 -4.03 32.72
CA THR A 22 8.31 -5.17 32.91
C THR A 22 8.21 -5.77 34.32
N ALA A 23 7.95 -4.94 35.31
CA ALA A 23 7.73 -5.40 36.67
C ALA A 23 6.41 -6.20 36.85
N LEU A 24 5.37 -5.86 36.08
CA LEU A 24 4.09 -6.58 36.05
C LEU A 24 4.20 -7.96 35.40
N THR A 25 5.04 -8.14 34.37
CA THR A 25 5.22 -9.45 33.71
C THR A 25 6.00 -10.46 34.54
N ASP A 26 6.94 -10.00 35.33
CA ASP A 26 7.68 -10.88 36.27
C ASP A 26 6.82 -11.32 37.46
N ALA A 27 5.93 -10.45 37.92
CA ALA A 27 4.99 -10.79 38.98
C ALA A 27 3.91 -11.77 38.50
N ASP A 28 3.40 -11.59 37.28
CA ASP A 28 2.41 -12.48 36.66
C ASP A 28 2.98 -13.88 36.41
N PHE A 29 4.24 -13.99 35.94
CA PHE A 29 4.88 -15.29 35.71
C PHE A 29 5.22 -16.01 37.04
N ALA A 30 5.62 -15.26 38.05
CA ALA A 30 5.79 -15.81 39.39
C ALA A 30 4.45 -16.27 39.99
N GLN A 31 3.36 -15.59 39.67
CA GLN A 31 2.02 -15.94 40.11
C GLN A 31 1.45 -17.17 39.38
N GLU A 32 1.72 -17.32 38.06
CA GLU A 32 1.34 -18.52 37.31
C GLU A 32 2.10 -19.77 37.74
N LEU A 33 3.37 -19.66 38.11
CA LEU A 33 4.16 -20.81 38.64
C LEU A 33 3.67 -21.32 40.00
N PHE A 34 2.90 -20.49 40.70
CA PHE A 34 2.40 -20.77 42.06
C PHE A 34 0.86 -20.89 42.15
N ALA A 35 0.14 -20.78 41.03
CA ALA A 35 -1.31 -20.61 41.05
C ALA A 35 -2.15 -21.89 41.16
N GLU A 36 -1.58 -23.07 41.21
CA GLU A 36 -2.34 -24.32 41.34
C GLU A 36 -1.84 -25.24 42.46
N THR A 37 -1.97 -24.79 43.71
CA THR A 37 -2.02 -25.75 44.85
C THR A 37 -3.21 -25.37 45.73
N ASP A 38 -4.09 -26.35 45.97
CA ASP A 38 -5.25 -26.21 46.83
C ASP A 38 -4.85 -25.68 48.23
N ALA A 39 -5.50 -24.62 48.70
CA ALA A 39 -5.25 -23.99 49.99
C ALA A 39 -5.37 -24.99 51.17
N ALA A 40 -6.14 -26.04 51.03
CA ALA A 40 -6.24 -27.15 52.00
C ALA A 40 -4.94 -27.97 52.03
N SER A 41 -4.31 -28.23 50.87
CA SER A 41 -3.02 -28.95 50.75
C SER A 41 -1.86 -28.15 51.38
N ASP A 42 -1.87 -26.83 51.24
CA ASP A 42 -0.84 -25.94 51.79
C ASP A 42 -0.88 -25.89 53.35
N ALA A 43 -2.05 -25.91 53.93
CA ALA A 43 -2.20 -25.91 55.41
C ALA A 43 -1.72 -27.22 56.04
N GLU A 44 -2.02 -28.35 55.41
CA GLU A 44 -1.52 -29.67 55.87
C GLU A 44 0.00 -29.79 55.71
N LEU A 45 0.53 -29.29 54.58
CA LEU A 45 1.96 -29.26 54.31
C LEU A 45 2.70 -28.37 55.31
N GLU A 46 2.15 -27.22 55.65
CA GLU A 46 2.67 -26.29 56.64
C GLU A 46 2.72 -26.94 58.02
N ALA A 47 1.61 -27.57 58.49
CA ALA A 47 1.56 -28.23 59.79
C ALA A 47 2.60 -29.35 59.88
N ARG A 48 2.80 -30.12 58.80
CA ARG A 48 3.79 -31.21 58.78
C ARG A 48 5.22 -30.68 58.89
N HIS A 49 5.56 -29.63 58.11
CA HIS A 49 6.90 -29.02 58.10
C HIS A 49 7.18 -28.24 59.41
N ARG A 50 6.16 -27.64 60.07
CA ARG A 50 6.33 -26.90 61.29
C ARG A 50 6.87 -27.79 62.42
N VAL A 51 6.32 -28.99 62.61
CA VAL A 51 6.80 -29.92 63.58
C VAL A 51 8.24 -30.39 63.39
N ALA A 52 8.66 -30.51 62.12
CA ALA A 52 10.03 -30.89 61.81
C ALA A 52 11.00 -29.69 61.91
N ALA A 53 10.57 -28.50 61.47
CA ALA A 53 11.33 -27.26 61.56
C ALA A 53 11.61 -26.85 63.02
N ASP A 54 10.61 -27.00 63.90
CA ASP A 54 10.76 -26.75 65.36
C ASP A 54 11.73 -27.72 66.03
N LYS A 55 11.98 -28.89 65.42
CA LYS A 55 13.00 -29.87 65.89
C LYS A 55 14.39 -29.58 65.26
N GLY A 56 14.52 -28.54 64.47
CA GLY A 56 15.77 -28.11 63.89
C GLY A 56 16.12 -28.76 62.52
N ASP A 57 15.17 -29.38 61.82
CA ASP A 57 15.42 -29.92 60.48
C ASP A 57 15.58 -28.80 59.47
N PRO A 58 16.77 -28.63 58.86
CA PRO A 58 17.04 -27.51 57.91
C PRO A 58 16.14 -27.55 56.67
N GLY A 59 15.84 -28.75 56.15
CA GLY A 59 14.99 -28.90 54.98
C GLY A 59 13.55 -28.47 55.28
N ALA A 60 13.02 -28.85 56.43
CA ALA A 60 11.69 -28.44 56.89
C ALA A 60 11.62 -26.93 57.16
N MET A 61 12.69 -26.34 57.76
CA MET A 61 12.78 -24.88 57.96
C MET A 61 12.77 -24.13 56.62
N SER A 62 13.52 -24.60 55.59
CA SER A 62 13.56 -24.01 54.26
C SER A 62 12.18 -24.00 53.61
N VAL A 63 11.48 -25.14 53.62
CA VAL A 63 10.12 -25.28 53.04
C VAL A 63 9.11 -24.45 53.81
N LEU A 64 9.11 -24.51 55.13
CA LEU A 64 8.18 -23.73 55.99
C LEU A 64 8.39 -22.22 55.78
N GLY A 65 9.64 -21.77 55.78
CA GLY A 65 9.98 -20.38 55.52
C GLY A 65 9.51 -19.91 54.13
N ALA A 66 9.63 -20.76 53.12
CA ALA A 66 9.11 -20.46 51.78
C ALA A 66 7.58 -20.38 51.73
N LEU A 67 6.87 -21.27 52.42
CA LEU A 67 5.41 -21.25 52.52
C LEU A 67 4.89 -19.98 53.21
N LEU A 68 5.51 -19.61 54.35
CA LEU A 68 5.16 -18.39 55.10
C LEU A 68 5.46 -17.13 54.27
N LEU A 69 6.60 -17.09 53.58
CA LEU A 69 6.95 -15.99 52.66
C LEU A 69 5.91 -15.85 51.55
N ARG A 70 5.48 -16.94 50.92
CA ARG A 70 4.45 -16.95 49.88
C ARG A 70 3.11 -16.42 50.37
N ARG A 71 2.76 -16.71 51.64
CA ARG A 71 1.55 -16.21 52.29
C ARG A 71 1.65 -14.73 52.73
N GLY A 72 2.84 -14.14 52.64
CA GLY A 72 3.12 -12.77 53.08
C GLY A 72 3.41 -12.61 54.56
N ASP A 73 3.53 -13.71 55.30
CA ASP A 73 3.97 -13.70 56.70
C ASP A 73 5.49 -13.61 56.77
N LEU A 74 6.00 -12.37 56.60
CA LEU A 74 7.42 -12.11 56.58
C LEU A 74 8.09 -12.32 57.94
N ASP A 75 7.36 -12.00 59.05
CA ASP A 75 7.89 -12.14 60.40
C ASP A 75 7.99 -13.59 60.81
N GLY A 76 6.99 -14.40 60.47
CA GLY A 76 7.01 -15.83 60.68
C GLY A 76 8.04 -16.57 59.82
N ALA A 77 8.30 -16.11 58.59
CA ALA A 77 9.23 -16.74 57.66
C ALA A 77 10.70 -16.54 58.05
N GLU A 78 11.07 -15.36 58.58
CA GLU A 78 12.45 -14.95 58.77
C GLU A 78 13.26 -15.91 59.66
N PRO A 79 12.81 -16.32 60.89
CA PRO A 79 13.60 -17.16 61.75
C PRO A 79 13.91 -18.51 61.11
N TYR A 80 12.95 -19.11 60.41
CA TYR A 80 13.14 -20.38 59.73
C TYR A 80 14.10 -20.26 58.54
N LEU A 81 13.96 -19.21 57.72
CA LEU A 81 14.87 -18.97 56.59
C LEU A 81 16.30 -18.69 57.08
N ARG A 82 16.49 -17.90 58.15
CA ARG A 82 17.83 -17.68 58.75
C ARG A 82 18.42 -18.97 59.30
N GLY A 83 17.61 -19.82 60.00
CA GLY A 83 18.06 -21.10 60.51
C GLY A 83 18.54 -22.03 59.40
N ALA A 84 17.72 -22.24 58.37
CA ALA A 84 18.08 -23.09 57.24
C ALA A 84 19.30 -22.54 56.46
N THR A 85 19.42 -21.21 56.32
CA THR A 85 20.57 -20.57 55.66
C THR A 85 21.86 -20.79 56.44
N GLY A 86 21.81 -20.78 57.78
CA GLY A 86 22.96 -21.10 58.66
C GLY A 86 23.50 -22.50 58.41
N GLU A 87 22.69 -23.45 58.04
CA GLU A 87 23.03 -24.84 57.66
C GLU A 87 23.43 -24.98 56.17
N GLY A 88 23.51 -23.87 55.44
CA GLY A 88 23.99 -23.85 54.05
C GLY A 88 22.91 -24.10 52.98
N ASP A 89 21.61 -24.02 53.32
CA ASP A 89 20.55 -24.18 52.34
C ASP A 89 20.48 -22.98 51.40
N ARG A 90 20.81 -23.21 50.13
CA ARG A 90 20.80 -22.17 49.08
C ARG A 90 19.40 -21.66 48.73
N ALA A 91 18.37 -22.51 48.88
CA ALA A 91 16.99 -22.09 48.62
C ALA A 91 16.49 -21.16 49.73
N ALA A 92 16.80 -21.49 50.99
CA ALA A 92 16.53 -20.59 52.11
C ALA A 92 17.26 -19.25 51.97
N ALA A 93 18.53 -19.25 51.58
CA ALA A 93 19.28 -18.01 51.31
C ALA A 93 18.67 -17.15 50.21
N ASN A 94 18.20 -17.76 49.11
CA ASN A 94 17.46 -17.06 48.08
C ASN A 94 16.17 -16.42 48.63
N ASN A 95 15.37 -17.21 49.36
CA ASN A 95 14.10 -16.75 49.90
C ASN A 95 14.28 -15.68 51.00
N LEU A 96 15.35 -15.75 51.79
CA LEU A 96 15.72 -14.69 52.72
C LEU A 96 16.04 -13.39 52.00
N GLY A 97 16.76 -13.46 50.87
CA GLY A 97 16.99 -12.31 50.00
C GLY A 97 15.67 -11.71 49.49
N VAL A 98 14.72 -12.53 49.02
CA VAL A 98 13.37 -12.08 48.61
C VAL A 98 12.63 -11.39 49.76
N LEU A 99 12.64 -11.98 50.96
CA LEU A 99 12.02 -11.42 52.15
C LEU A 99 12.59 -10.03 52.48
N LEU A 100 13.92 -9.91 52.52
CA LEU A 100 14.60 -8.64 52.81
C LEU A 100 14.32 -7.57 51.76
N HIS A 101 14.26 -7.97 50.52
CA HIS A 101 13.88 -7.05 49.45
C HIS A 101 12.45 -6.52 49.60
N GLN A 102 11.50 -7.39 49.93
CA GLN A 102 10.11 -6.98 50.19
C GLN A 102 9.99 -6.04 51.40
N ARG A 103 10.87 -6.17 52.38
CA ARG A 103 10.97 -5.25 53.53
C ARG A 103 11.69 -3.95 53.25
N GLY A 104 12.23 -3.75 52.03
CA GLY A 104 12.93 -2.54 51.65
C GLY A 104 14.41 -2.52 52.03
N TYR A 105 15.05 -3.67 52.22
CA TYR A 105 16.48 -3.84 52.51
C TYR A 105 17.22 -4.43 51.28
N PRO A 106 17.31 -3.72 50.16
CA PRO A 106 17.81 -4.28 48.90
C PRO A 106 19.30 -4.67 48.95
N GLU A 107 20.11 -3.96 49.73
CA GLU A 107 21.55 -4.26 49.88
C GLU A 107 21.80 -5.57 50.66
N GLU A 108 21.04 -5.77 51.74
CA GLU A 108 21.12 -7.02 52.50
C GLU A 108 20.57 -8.18 51.65
N ALA A 109 19.49 -7.95 50.91
CA ALA A 109 18.93 -8.91 50.00
C ALA A 109 19.96 -9.34 48.93
N ALA A 110 20.68 -8.39 48.35
CA ALA A 110 21.74 -8.67 47.37
C ALA A 110 22.89 -9.49 47.99
N GLY A 111 23.21 -9.25 49.26
CA GLY A 111 24.18 -10.07 50.01
C GLY A 111 23.78 -11.54 50.05
N TRP A 112 22.52 -11.84 50.45
CA TRP A 112 22.00 -13.20 50.53
C TRP A 112 21.80 -13.85 49.16
N TRP A 113 21.33 -13.09 48.17
CA TRP A 113 21.27 -13.60 46.79
C TRP A 113 22.65 -13.96 46.25
N ARG A 114 23.70 -13.20 46.61
CA ARG A 114 25.07 -13.54 46.21
C ARG A 114 25.51 -14.87 46.84
N VAL A 115 25.24 -15.06 48.11
CA VAL A 115 25.53 -16.34 48.80
C VAL A 115 24.80 -17.50 48.11
N ALA A 116 23.51 -17.37 47.86
CA ALA A 116 22.74 -18.37 47.18
C ALA A 116 23.20 -18.62 45.72
N ALA A 117 23.50 -17.57 44.97
CA ALA A 117 23.93 -17.66 43.59
C ALA A 117 25.31 -18.34 43.45
N VAL A 118 26.26 -18.04 44.35
CA VAL A 118 27.56 -18.73 44.40
C VAL A 118 27.38 -20.22 44.74
N ALA A 119 26.39 -20.54 45.58
CA ALA A 119 25.99 -21.92 45.88
C ALA A 119 25.20 -22.60 44.71
N GLY A 120 25.04 -21.92 43.57
CA GLY A 120 24.41 -22.47 42.35
C GLY A 120 22.89 -22.29 42.30
N SER A 121 22.32 -21.33 43.03
CA SER A 121 20.89 -20.97 42.90
C SER A 121 20.67 -20.06 41.69
N ALA A 122 20.10 -20.60 40.62
CA ALA A 122 19.78 -19.85 39.43
C ALA A 122 18.75 -18.72 39.66
N PRO A 123 17.67 -18.91 40.47
CA PRO A 123 16.77 -17.81 40.83
C PRO A 123 17.48 -16.67 41.57
N ALA A 124 18.41 -16.99 42.48
CA ALA A 124 19.17 -15.97 43.20
C ALA A 124 20.12 -15.20 42.27
N ALA A 125 20.76 -15.88 41.34
CA ALA A 125 21.59 -15.22 40.30
C ALA A 125 20.75 -14.27 39.45
N HIS A 126 19.55 -14.64 39.04
CA HIS A 126 18.61 -13.78 38.34
C HIS A 126 18.22 -12.56 39.19
N ALA A 127 17.82 -12.77 40.46
CA ALA A 127 17.43 -11.69 41.36
C ALA A 127 18.58 -10.69 41.56
N LEU A 128 19.81 -11.20 41.70
CA LEU A 128 21.03 -10.38 41.82
C LEU A 128 21.32 -9.62 40.53
N GLY A 129 21.14 -10.26 39.37
CA GLY A 129 21.26 -9.60 38.08
C GLY A 129 20.28 -8.44 37.89
N ARG A 130 19.02 -8.62 38.33
CA ARG A 130 18.02 -7.53 38.36
C ARG A 130 18.44 -6.40 39.29
N HIS A 131 18.89 -6.70 40.49
CA HIS A 131 19.36 -5.71 41.45
C HIS A 131 20.48 -4.82 40.87
N PHE A 132 21.47 -5.42 40.21
CA PHE A 132 22.53 -4.65 39.56
C PHE A 132 22.03 -3.84 38.36
N ARG A 133 21.09 -4.36 37.57
CA ARG A 133 20.44 -3.63 36.49
C ARG A 133 19.70 -2.37 36.98
N GLU A 134 18.93 -2.49 38.07
CA GLU A 134 18.21 -1.37 38.68
C GLU A 134 19.18 -0.27 39.18
N ARG A 135 20.40 -0.64 39.51
CA ARG A 135 21.48 0.30 39.92
C ARG A 135 22.30 0.84 38.76
N GLY A 136 22.06 0.39 37.53
CA GLY A 136 22.80 0.78 36.34
C GLY A 136 24.18 0.12 36.21
N ASP A 137 24.49 -0.93 37.01
CA ASP A 137 25.71 -1.72 36.85
C ASP A 137 25.48 -2.84 35.84
N GLU A 138 25.51 -2.47 34.54
CA GLU A 138 25.27 -3.41 33.45
C GLU A 138 26.27 -4.59 33.43
N PRO A 139 27.60 -4.41 33.66
CA PRO A 139 28.51 -5.54 33.64
C PRO A 139 28.22 -6.58 34.71
N ALA A 140 27.87 -6.14 35.94
CA ALA A 140 27.49 -7.05 37.02
C ALA A 140 26.12 -7.71 36.75
N ALA A 141 25.17 -6.95 36.18
CA ALA A 141 23.88 -7.48 35.78
C ALA A 141 24.03 -8.57 34.74
N GLU A 142 24.83 -8.32 33.67
CA GLU A 142 25.10 -9.31 32.62
C GLU A 142 25.75 -10.57 33.22
N TYR A 143 26.75 -10.43 34.06
CA TYR A 143 27.43 -11.57 34.66
C TYR A 143 26.45 -12.49 35.37
N TRP A 144 25.63 -11.93 36.26
CA TRP A 144 24.71 -12.73 37.07
C TRP A 144 23.52 -13.28 36.25
N MET A 145 23.00 -12.50 35.29
CA MET A 145 21.96 -13.01 34.39
C MET A 145 22.49 -14.14 33.51
N ARG A 146 23.76 -14.07 33.07
CA ARG A 146 24.41 -15.14 32.31
C ARG A 146 24.55 -16.42 33.17
N GLN A 147 24.95 -16.29 34.40
CA GLN A 147 25.01 -17.45 35.32
C GLN A 147 23.64 -18.09 35.55
N ALA A 148 22.59 -17.28 35.68
CA ALA A 148 21.23 -17.80 35.78
C ALA A 148 20.77 -18.50 34.49
N ALA A 149 21.06 -17.89 33.32
CA ALA A 149 20.71 -18.43 32.02
C ALA A 149 21.41 -19.76 31.71
N GLU A 150 22.71 -19.84 31.98
CA GLU A 150 23.53 -21.05 31.80
C GLU A 150 23.09 -22.18 32.74
N SER A 151 22.54 -21.82 33.90
CA SER A 151 21.92 -22.78 34.82
C SER A 151 20.47 -23.15 34.43
N GLY A 152 20.00 -22.73 33.27
CA GLY A 152 18.69 -23.06 32.73
C GLY A 152 17.53 -22.24 33.30
N HIS A 153 17.74 -21.08 33.86
CA HIS A 153 16.67 -20.23 34.40
C HIS A 153 16.04 -19.34 33.30
N ALA A 154 14.74 -19.53 33.01
CA ALA A 154 14.03 -18.85 31.94
C ALA A 154 14.10 -17.31 32.04
N LEU A 155 13.83 -16.77 33.24
CA LEU A 155 13.88 -15.32 33.47
C LEU A 155 15.32 -14.76 33.38
N GLY A 156 16.31 -15.56 33.78
CA GLY A 156 17.72 -15.20 33.59
C GLY A 156 18.12 -15.13 32.12
N ALA A 157 17.69 -16.13 31.34
CA ALA A 157 17.92 -16.15 29.90
C ALA A 157 17.21 -14.98 29.18
N TYR A 158 15.97 -14.69 29.57
CA TYR A 158 15.23 -13.53 29.04
C TYR A 158 15.92 -12.21 29.41
N GLY A 159 16.28 -12.01 30.69
CA GLY A 159 16.94 -10.79 31.16
C GLY A 159 18.29 -10.55 30.49
N LEU A 160 19.08 -11.61 30.26
CA LEU A 160 20.32 -11.55 29.50
C LEU A 160 20.08 -11.17 28.04
N ALA A 161 19.09 -11.81 27.40
CA ALA A 161 18.72 -11.51 26.02
C ALA A 161 18.29 -10.05 25.85
N ASP A 162 17.51 -9.52 26.78
CA ASP A 162 17.03 -8.14 26.81
C ASP A 162 18.20 -7.14 26.94
N LEU A 163 19.17 -7.40 27.82
CA LEU A 163 20.38 -6.58 27.94
C LEU A 163 21.21 -6.58 26.66
N LEU A 164 21.42 -7.76 26.05
CA LEU A 164 22.19 -7.90 24.84
C LEU A 164 21.48 -7.26 23.63
N GLU A 165 20.15 -7.34 23.57
CA GLU A 165 19.34 -6.69 22.51
C GLU A 165 19.48 -5.16 22.57
N HIS A 166 19.39 -4.56 23.77
CA HIS A 166 19.55 -3.12 23.96
C HIS A 166 20.92 -2.61 23.52
N ARG A 167 21.95 -3.42 23.69
CA ARG A 167 23.31 -3.12 23.24
C ARG A 167 23.56 -3.40 21.75
N GLY A 168 22.66 -4.10 21.08
CA GLY A 168 22.83 -4.54 19.71
C GLY A 168 23.83 -5.69 19.53
N ASP A 169 24.06 -6.48 20.55
CA ASP A 169 25.02 -7.59 20.54
C ASP A 169 24.51 -8.79 19.73
N LYS A 170 25.46 -9.53 19.14
CA LYS A 170 25.14 -10.75 18.42
C LYS A 170 24.86 -11.92 19.38
N GLY A 171 24.00 -12.86 18.96
CA GLY A 171 23.72 -14.07 19.74
C GLY A 171 22.56 -13.96 20.73
N VAL A 172 21.76 -12.91 20.61
CA VAL A 172 20.55 -12.66 21.41
C VAL A 172 19.53 -13.78 21.22
N GLU A 173 19.37 -14.29 19.98
CA GLU A 173 18.38 -15.33 19.63
C GLU A 173 18.50 -16.58 20.49
N ARG A 174 19.72 -17.03 20.79
CA ARG A 174 19.92 -18.26 21.58
C ARG A 174 19.33 -18.14 22.97
N TRP A 175 19.41 -16.96 23.58
CA TRP A 175 18.92 -16.72 24.93
C TRP A 175 17.41 -16.51 24.96
N PHE A 176 16.86 -15.82 23.95
CA PHE A 176 15.40 -15.79 23.79
C PHE A 176 14.83 -17.18 23.54
N ARG A 177 15.52 -18.02 22.76
CA ARG A 177 15.13 -19.41 22.50
C ARG A 177 15.13 -20.22 23.79
N ALA A 178 16.20 -20.15 24.57
CA ALA A 178 16.30 -20.86 25.84
C ALA A 178 15.18 -20.47 26.83
N ALA A 179 14.80 -19.20 26.87
CA ALA A 179 13.67 -18.74 27.70
C ALA A 179 12.32 -19.18 27.10
N ALA A 180 12.14 -19.09 25.78
CA ALA A 180 10.90 -19.46 25.10
C ALA A 180 10.57 -20.95 25.18
N GLU A 181 11.58 -21.82 25.08
CA GLU A 181 11.46 -23.28 25.25
C GLU A 181 10.92 -23.63 26.66
N GLN A 182 11.26 -22.84 27.65
CA GLN A 182 10.74 -22.99 29.01
C GLN A 182 9.39 -22.30 29.26
N GLY A 183 8.80 -21.75 28.19
CA GLY A 183 7.46 -21.19 28.26
C GLY A 183 7.35 -19.69 28.46
N HIS A 184 8.45 -18.95 28.45
CA HIS A 184 8.41 -17.51 28.61
C HIS A 184 7.78 -16.83 27.39
N ARG A 185 6.51 -16.34 27.53
CA ARG A 185 5.69 -15.81 26.42
C ARG A 185 6.31 -14.61 25.71
N GLU A 186 6.94 -13.68 26.46
CA GLU A 186 7.58 -12.49 25.88
C GLU A 186 8.84 -12.87 25.12
N ALA A 187 9.65 -13.83 25.63
CA ALA A 187 10.82 -14.34 24.93
C ALA A 187 10.44 -15.00 23.59
N ALA A 188 9.38 -15.81 23.58
CA ALA A 188 8.85 -16.42 22.36
C ALA A 188 8.42 -15.37 21.35
N TYR A 189 7.75 -14.31 21.79
CA TYR A 189 7.37 -13.19 20.92
C TYR A 189 8.58 -12.45 20.35
N ARG A 190 9.58 -12.10 21.18
CA ARG A 190 10.79 -11.42 20.71
C ARG A 190 11.64 -12.28 19.78
N LEU A 191 11.77 -13.58 20.08
CA LEU A 191 12.43 -14.55 19.21
C LEU A 191 11.75 -14.58 17.82
N ALA A 192 10.42 -14.68 17.79
CA ALA A 192 9.66 -14.65 16.55
C ALA A 192 9.91 -13.35 15.74
N ARG A 193 10.03 -12.20 16.40
CA ARG A 193 10.40 -10.94 15.74
C ARG A 193 11.78 -10.99 15.09
N HIS A 194 12.77 -11.55 15.75
CA HIS A 194 14.12 -11.70 15.22
C HIS A 194 14.15 -12.65 14.02
N LEU A 195 13.43 -13.77 14.10
CA LEU A 195 13.39 -14.80 13.05
C LEU A 195 12.55 -14.41 11.83
N ARG A 196 11.67 -13.41 11.94
CA ARG A 196 10.70 -13.03 10.90
C ARG A 196 11.30 -12.86 9.50
N LYS A 197 12.53 -12.29 9.40
CA LYS A 197 13.20 -12.05 8.11
C LYS A 197 14.04 -13.22 7.62
N GLY A 198 14.54 -14.05 8.53
CA GLY A 198 15.44 -15.16 8.22
C GLY A 198 14.72 -16.51 8.06
N ASP A 199 13.87 -16.85 9.01
CA ASP A 199 13.03 -18.05 9.02
C ASP A 199 11.59 -17.73 9.41
N PRO A 200 10.75 -17.35 8.43
CA PRO A 200 9.35 -17.02 8.69
C PRO A 200 8.52 -18.18 9.24
N ALA A 201 8.89 -19.43 8.91
CA ALA A 201 8.16 -20.61 9.34
C ALA A 201 8.40 -20.88 10.82
N GLU A 202 9.63 -20.79 11.29
CA GLU A 202 9.95 -20.89 12.70
C GLU A 202 9.37 -19.71 13.50
N ALA A 203 9.45 -18.49 12.95
CA ALA A 203 8.87 -17.31 13.57
C ALA A 203 7.37 -17.47 13.85
N GLU A 204 6.63 -18.05 12.89
CA GLU A 204 5.20 -18.33 13.08
C GLU A 204 4.94 -19.31 14.24
N GLN A 205 5.74 -20.36 14.34
CA GLN A 205 5.59 -21.32 15.45
C GLN A 205 5.76 -20.65 16.81
N TRP A 206 6.73 -19.75 16.94
CA TRP A 206 6.97 -19.01 18.15
C TRP A 206 5.87 -17.97 18.42
N TYR A 207 5.36 -17.27 17.38
CA TYR A 207 4.18 -16.42 17.56
C TYR A 207 2.97 -17.22 18.02
N ARG A 208 2.75 -18.44 17.46
CA ARG A 208 1.64 -19.32 17.87
C ARG A 208 1.77 -19.75 19.31
N GLN A 209 2.98 -20.13 19.75
CA GLN A 209 3.23 -20.47 21.14
C GLN A 209 3.00 -19.29 22.10
N ALA A 210 3.54 -18.12 21.77
CA ALA A 210 3.35 -16.92 22.59
C ALA A 210 1.86 -16.51 22.65
N ALA A 211 1.15 -16.54 21.53
CA ALA A 211 -0.26 -16.21 21.45
C ALA A 211 -1.14 -17.18 22.24
N ALA A 212 -0.84 -18.48 22.20
CA ALA A 212 -1.54 -19.52 22.99
C ALA A 212 -1.37 -19.30 24.50
N ARG A 213 -0.25 -18.68 24.92
CA ARG A 213 0.00 -18.28 26.32
C ARG A 213 -0.48 -16.87 26.64
N GLY A 214 -1.37 -16.30 25.84
CA GLY A 214 -2.00 -15.03 26.09
C GLY A 214 -1.17 -13.79 25.74
N HIS A 215 -0.14 -13.91 24.91
CA HIS A 215 0.62 -12.73 24.47
C HIS A 215 -0.12 -11.99 23.35
N ARG A 216 -0.78 -10.86 23.69
CA ARG A 216 -1.67 -10.12 22.77
C ARG A 216 -1.00 -9.67 21.46
N ARG A 217 0.24 -9.14 21.52
CA ARG A 217 0.97 -8.71 20.32
C ARG A 217 1.38 -9.88 19.44
N ALA A 218 1.70 -11.05 20.03
CA ALA A 218 1.97 -12.25 19.24
C ALA A 218 0.74 -12.71 18.46
N ALA A 219 -0.44 -12.67 19.08
CA ALA A 219 -1.70 -12.98 18.42
C ALA A 219 -2.02 -12.01 17.26
N LEU A 220 -1.71 -10.70 17.42
CA LEU A 220 -1.81 -9.72 16.34
C LEU A 220 -0.89 -10.08 15.17
N HIS A 221 0.41 -10.34 15.42
CA HIS A 221 1.35 -10.66 14.37
C HIS A 221 1.06 -12.01 13.70
N LEU A 222 0.61 -13.00 14.45
CA LEU A 222 0.17 -14.28 13.89
C LEU A 222 -1.05 -14.08 12.98
N GLY A 223 -2.02 -13.28 13.39
CA GLY A 223 -3.17 -12.92 12.56
C GLY A 223 -2.74 -12.27 11.23
N ALA A 224 -1.77 -11.35 11.28
CA ALA A 224 -1.25 -10.69 10.07
C ALA A 224 -0.51 -11.66 9.13
N LEU A 225 0.25 -12.62 9.66
CA LEU A 225 0.90 -13.65 8.85
C LEU A 225 -0.12 -14.56 8.17
N LEU A 226 -1.15 -14.99 8.88
CA LEU A 226 -2.22 -15.83 8.35
C LEU A 226 -3.07 -15.09 7.30
N GLU A 227 -3.35 -13.79 7.53
CA GLU A 227 -4.03 -12.94 6.55
C GLU A 227 -3.22 -12.81 5.25
N ALA A 228 -1.91 -12.60 5.34
CA ALA A 228 -1.03 -12.52 4.17
C ALA A 228 -1.01 -13.82 3.34
N ARG A 229 -1.27 -14.97 3.97
CA ARG A 229 -1.42 -16.27 3.29
C ARG A 229 -2.84 -16.57 2.79
N GLY A 230 -3.79 -15.70 3.12
CA GLY A 230 -5.20 -15.90 2.76
C GLY A 230 -5.99 -16.80 3.72
N GLU A 231 -5.43 -17.18 4.86
CA GLU A 231 -6.08 -17.99 5.90
C GLU A 231 -6.98 -17.10 6.80
N LEU A 232 -7.93 -16.40 6.16
CA LEU A 232 -8.70 -15.31 6.78
C LEU A 232 -9.51 -15.73 8.01
N LYS A 233 -10.02 -16.98 8.04
CA LYS A 233 -10.81 -17.49 9.18
C LYS A 233 -9.94 -17.65 10.43
N GLU A 234 -8.75 -18.17 10.28
CA GLU A 234 -7.83 -18.36 11.40
C GLU A 234 -7.25 -17.01 11.84
N ALA A 235 -6.87 -16.15 10.90
CA ALA A 235 -6.44 -14.78 11.16
C ALA A 235 -7.47 -14.01 12.01
N GLY A 236 -8.76 -14.09 11.63
CA GLY A 236 -9.85 -13.46 12.38
C GLY A 236 -9.97 -13.95 13.83
N ARG A 237 -9.75 -15.26 14.09
CA ARG A 237 -9.75 -15.81 15.46
C ARG A 237 -8.62 -15.21 16.30
N TRP A 238 -7.42 -15.11 15.76
CA TRP A 238 -6.29 -14.54 16.47
C TRP A 238 -6.43 -13.04 16.68
N TYR A 239 -6.92 -12.30 15.68
CA TYR A 239 -7.24 -10.88 15.85
C TYR A 239 -8.32 -10.67 16.94
N LEU A 240 -9.36 -11.49 16.94
CA LEU A 240 -10.41 -11.43 17.97
C LEU A 240 -9.83 -11.69 19.37
N THR A 241 -8.95 -12.68 19.51
CA THR A 241 -8.30 -13.01 20.78
C THR A 241 -7.46 -11.84 21.27
N SER A 242 -6.64 -11.25 20.39
CA SER A 242 -5.80 -10.09 20.68
C SER A 242 -6.64 -8.84 21.01
N ALA A 243 -7.69 -8.58 20.24
CA ALA A 243 -8.60 -7.44 20.44
C ALA A 243 -9.37 -7.51 21.77
N LYS A 244 -9.78 -8.72 22.19
CA LYS A 244 -10.40 -8.94 23.52
C LYS A 244 -9.45 -8.61 24.66
N GLN A 245 -8.14 -8.79 24.46
CA GLN A 245 -7.09 -8.45 25.42
C GLN A 245 -6.67 -6.97 25.38
N GLY A 246 -7.38 -6.14 24.62
CA GLY A 246 -7.16 -4.69 24.56
C GLY A 246 -6.05 -4.25 23.60
N GLU A 247 -5.75 -5.03 22.56
CA GLU A 247 -4.85 -4.58 21.49
C GLU A 247 -5.65 -3.83 20.41
N ALA A 248 -5.54 -2.50 20.41
CA ALA A 248 -6.30 -1.63 19.49
C ALA A 248 -6.02 -1.95 18.02
N ARG A 249 -4.76 -2.22 17.66
CA ARG A 249 -4.38 -2.58 16.30
C ARG A 249 -5.01 -3.89 15.82
N ALA A 250 -5.21 -4.84 16.73
CA ALA A 250 -5.89 -6.10 16.40
C ALA A 250 -7.40 -5.89 16.17
N ALA A 251 -8.02 -5.03 16.99
CA ALA A 251 -9.41 -4.65 16.81
C ALA A 251 -9.61 -3.90 15.47
N CYS A 252 -8.67 -3.03 15.10
CA CYS A 252 -8.65 -2.35 13.81
C CYS A 252 -8.54 -3.37 12.65
N ALA A 253 -7.56 -4.28 12.69
CA ALA A 253 -7.37 -5.32 11.67
C ALA A 253 -8.60 -6.25 11.54
N LEU A 254 -9.19 -6.66 12.67
CA LEU A 254 -10.42 -7.44 12.68
C LEU A 254 -11.56 -6.71 11.98
N GLY A 255 -11.69 -5.40 12.20
CA GLY A 255 -12.69 -4.57 11.53
C GLY A 255 -12.52 -4.56 10.00
N PHE A 256 -11.28 -4.45 9.50
CA PHE A 256 -11.03 -4.54 8.05
C PHE A 256 -11.39 -5.91 7.49
N LEU A 257 -11.06 -6.99 8.21
CA LEU A 257 -11.37 -8.35 7.82
C LEU A 257 -12.87 -8.61 7.75
N LEU A 258 -13.63 -8.09 8.72
CA LEU A 258 -15.10 -8.19 8.76
C LEU A 258 -15.74 -7.38 7.63
N ARG A 259 -15.27 -6.17 7.34
CA ARG A 259 -15.73 -5.37 6.19
C ARG A 259 -15.51 -6.11 4.86
N ASP A 260 -14.34 -6.71 4.67
CA ASP A 260 -14.02 -7.47 3.46
C ASP A 260 -14.87 -8.75 3.34
N ALA A 261 -15.38 -9.27 4.47
CA ALA A 261 -16.36 -10.34 4.51
C ALA A 261 -17.83 -9.88 4.33
N GLY A 262 -18.07 -8.58 4.21
CA GLY A 262 -19.40 -7.99 4.03
C GLY A 262 -20.14 -7.65 5.34
N ASP A 263 -19.53 -7.85 6.51
CA ASP A 263 -20.13 -7.50 7.81
C ASP A 263 -19.67 -6.11 8.28
N GLU A 264 -20.23 -5.08 7.66
CA GLU A 264 -19.90 -3.69 7.97
C GLU A 264 -20.29 -3.25 9.39
N GLU A 265 -21.35 -3.83 9.96
CA GLU A 265 -21.82 -3.43 11.29
C GLU A 265 -20.88 -3.92 12.39
N SER A 266 -20.48 -5.17 12.31
CA SER A 266 -19.45 -5.72 13.20
C SER A 266 -18.12 -5.01 13.01
N ALA A 267 -17.72 -4.70 11.77
CA ALA A 267 -16.53 -3.93 11.46
C ALA A 267 -16.56 -2.56 12.14
N ALA A 268 -17.67 -1.82 12.01
CA ALA A 268 -17.84 -0.52 12.66
C ALA A 268 -17.75 -0.59 14.18
N THR A 269 -18.24 -1.69 14.78
CA THR A 269 -18.19 -1.90 16.22
C THR A 269 -16.74 -2.07 16.69
N TRP A 270 -15.95 -2.89 16.01
CA TRP A 270 -14.55 -3.11 16.33
C TRP A 270 -13.68 -1.88 16.05
N TRP A 271 -13.91 -1.17 14.94
CA TRP A 271 -13.23 0.09 14.66
C TRP A 271 -13.53 1.16 15.70
N ARG A 272 -14.80 1.25 16.19
CA ARG A 272 -15.15 2.20 17.26
C ARG A 272 -14.39 1.91 18.54
N ARG A 273 -14.27 0.65 18.91
CA ARG A 273 -13.48 0.24 20.08
C ARG A 273 -12.00 0.59 19.88
N ALA A 274 -11.41 0.22 18.73
CA ALA A 274 -10.03 0.54 18.43
C ALA A 274 -9.75 2.06 18.42
N ALA A 275 -10.66 2.85 17.83
CA ALA A 275 -10.54 4.31 17.82
C ALA A 275 -10.64 4.94 19.22
N GLN A 276 -11.47 4.37 20.12
CA GLN A 276 -11.53 4.77 21.53
C GLN A 276 -10.21 4.47 22.28
N ASP A 277 -9.54 3.40 21.90
CA ASP A 277 -8.22 3.02 22.41
C ASP A 277 -7.07 3.77 21.70
N GLY A 278 -7.38 4.76 20.84
CA GLY A 278 -6.42 5.66 20.20
C GLY A 278 -5.89 5.20 18.84
N ASP A 279 -6.50 4.20 18.19
CA ASP A 279 -6.09 3.79 16.83
C ASP A 279 -6.63 4.74 15.76
N GLY A 280 -5.74 5.52 15.16
CA GLY A 280 -6.08 6.50 14.12
C GLY A 280 -6.59 5.85 12.83
N ASN A 281 -6.07 4.69 12.44
CA ASN A 281 -6.52 3.97 11.25
C ASN A 281 -7.97 3.50 11.39
N ALA A 282 -8.36 3.04 12.59
CA ALA A 282 -9.74 2.66 12.86
C ALA A 282 -10.69 3.87 12.82
N ALA A 283 -10.27 5.01 13.38
CA ALA A 283 -11.04 6.24 13.28
C ALA A 283 -11.20 6.70 11.82
N ASN A 284 -10.13 6.62 11.02
CA ASN A 284 -10.17 6.93 9.61
C ASN A 284 -11.10 5.97 8.82
N ALA A 285 -11.08 4.67 9.13
CA ALA A 285 -11.99 3.69 8.54
C ALA A 285 -13.46 3.98 8.86
N LEU A 286 -13.77 4.38 10.11
CA LEU A 286 -15.12 4.84 10.49
C LEU A 286 -15.52 6.08 9.71
N GLY A 287 -14.61 7.04 9.56
CA GLY A 287 -14.84 8.24 8.74
C GLY A 287 -15.22 7.87 7.31
N ALA A 288 -14.48 6.95 6.69
CA ALA A 288 -14.75 6.49 5.34
C ALA A 288 -16.11 5.75 5.23
N LEU A 289 -16.44 4.90 6.22
CA LEU A 289 -17.72 4.19 6.26
C LEU A 289 -18.91 5.18 6.35
N HIS A 290 -18.84 6.16 7.26
CA HIS A 290 -19.88 7.17 7.41
C HIS A 290 -19.97 8.10 6.19
N ALA A 291 -18.84 8.42 5.55
CA ALA A 291 -18.82 9.20 4.30
C ALA A 291 -19.53 8.45 3.16
N ALA A 292 -19.28 7.13 3.01
CA ALA A 292 -19.95 6.29 2.03
C ALA A 292 -21.47 6.20 2.25
N ARG A 293 -21.93 6.29 3.50
CA ARG A 293 -23.35 6.34 3.87
C ARG A 293 -23.96 7.74 3.73
N GLY A 294 -23.21 8.74 3.32
CA GLY A 294 -23.66 10.12 3.21
C GLY A 294 -23.77 10.87 4.55
N GLU A 295 -23.31 10.27 5.64
CA GLU A 295 -23.33 10.84 6.99
C GLU A 295 -22.14 11.80 7.21
N THR A 296 -22.12 12.88 6.46
CA THR A 296 -20.93 13.76 6.32
C THR A 296 -20.44 14.36 7.64
N GLN A 297 -21.35 14.77 8.53
CA GLN A 297 -20.97 15.35 9.83
C GLN A 297 -20.30 14.31 10.76
N THR A 298 -20.79 13.08 10.73
CA THR A 298 -20.21 11.98 11.49
C THR A 298 -18.85 11.61 10.93
N ALA A 299 -18.74 11.55 9.60
CA ALA A 299 -17.46 11.31 8.91
C ALA A 299 -16.42 12.36 9.28
N GLU A 300 -16.76 13.64 9.26
CA GLU A 300 -15.86 14.74 9.67
C GLU A 300 -15.32 14.56 11.10
N ARG A 301 -16.19 14.15 12.03
CA ARG A 301 -15.77 13.93 13.42
C ARG A 301 -14.75 12.81 13.51
N TRP A 302 -15.01 11.69 12.85
CA TRP A 302 -14.09 10.56 12.86
C TRP A 302 -12.76 10.85 12.16
N TYR A 303 -12.76 11.59 11.04
CA TYR A 303 -11.51 12.01 10.40
C TYR A 303 -10.69 12.95 11.29
N ARG A 304 -11.34 13.84 12.07
CA ARG A 304 -10.63 14.67 13.06
C ARG A 304 -10.04 13.81 14.19
N THR A 305 -10.80 12.83 14.68
CA THR A 305 -10.27 11.87 15.67
C THR A 305 -9.07 11.10 15.13
N ALA A 306 -9.12 10.66 13.86
CA ALA A 306 -7.98 10.00 13.20
C ALA A 306 -6.74 10.90 13.18
N MET A 307 -6.92 12.15 12.81
CA MET A 307 -5.86 13.16 12.81
C MET A 307 -5.24 13.41 14.19
N ASP A 308 -6.08 13.50 15.23
CA ASP A 308 -5.64 13.72 16.61
C ASP A 308 -4.88 12.51 17.15
N ALA A 309 -5.19 11.32 16.63
CA ALA A 309 -4.45 10.08 16.89
C ALA A 309 -3.19 9.92 16.01
N GLY A 310 -2.85 10.90 15.17
CA GLY A 310 -1.64 10.92 14.34
C GLY A 310 -1.77 10.25 12.97
N ASP A 311 -2.97 9.83 12.54
CA ASP A 311 -3.18 9.32 11.19
C ASP A 311 -3.25 10.46 10.16
N GLN A 312 -2.25 10.49 9.28
CA GLN A 312 -2.14 11.50 8.22
C GLN A 312 -3.26 11.39 7.16
N ASN A 313 -3.80 10.19 6.96
CA ASN A 313 -4.90 9.95 6.03
C ASN A 313 -6.19 10.65 6.48
N GLY A 314 -6.39 10.84 7.79
CA GLY A 314 -7.54 11.55 8.33
C GLY A 314 -7.68 12.98 7.79
N ALA A 315 -6.57 13.73 7.72
CA ALA A 315 -6.56 15.08 7.17
C ALA A 315 -6.81 15.09 5.65
N TYR A 316 -6.22 14.12 4.94
CA TYR A 316 -6.43 13.97 3.49
C TYR A 316 -7.88 13.61 3.14
N ASN A 317 -8.47 12.65 3.84
CA ASN A 317 -9.85 12.24 3.62
C ASN A 317 -10.86 13.32 4.01
N LEU A 318 -10.56 14.10 5.07
CA LEU A 318 -11.36 15.28 5.43
C LEU A 318 -11.30 16.35 4.33
N ALA A 319 -10.13 16.55 3.71
CA ALA A 319 -9.98 17.46 2.59
C ALA A 319 -10.79 17.00 1.37
N LEU A 320 -10.75 15.69 1.04
CA LEU A 320 -11.57 15.11 -0.03
C LEU A 320 -13.07 15.29 0.24
N LEU A 321 -13.51 15.08 1.48
CA LEU A 321 -14.90 15.27 1.88
C LEU A 321 -15.33 16.74 1.73
N CYS A 322 -14.47 17.69 2.11
CA CYS A 322 -14.72 19.12 1.92
C CYS A 322 -14.75 19.51 0.44
N ALA A 323 -13.85 18.97 -0.38
CA ALA A 323 -13.81 19.21 -1.82
C ALA A 323 -15.07 18.68 -2.52
N ALA A 324 -15.55 17.50 -2.15
CA ALA A 324 -16.79 16.92 -2.67
C ALA A 324 -18.05 17.74 -2.32
N GLN A 325 -17.96 18.63 -1.34
CA GLN A 325 -19.02 19.54 -0.90
C GLN A 325 -18.81 20.99 -1.39
N ASP A 326 -17.92 21.20 -2.35
CA ASP A 326 -17.54 22.53 -2.86
C ASP A 326 -16.99 23.51 -1.79
N ARG A 327 -16.56 22.98 -0.62
CA ARG A 327 -15.92 23.76 0.45
C ARG A 327 -14.42 23.89 0.18
N THR A 328 -14.07 24.51 -0.97
CA THR A 328 -12.71 24.56 -1.51
C THR A 328 -11.69 25.17 -0.56
N ALA A 329 -12.02 26.26 0.12
CA ALA A 329 -11.10 26.91 1.09
C ALA A 329 -10.78 26.00 2.29
N GLN A 330 -11.73 25.19 2.76
CA GLN A 330 -11.50 24.25 3.84
C GLN A 330 -10.72 23.01 3.33
N ALA A 331 -11.03 22.54 2.13
CA ALA A 331 -10.29 21.46 1.49
C ALA A 331 -8.80 21.81 1.34
N GLU A 332 -8.51 23.03 0.87
CA GLU A 332 -7.14 23.53 0.75
C GLU A 332 -6.38 23.51 2.09
N GLN A 333 -7.01 23.99 3.17
CA GLN A 333 -6.40 24.00 4.50
C GLN A 333 -6.05 22.58 4.98
N TRP A 334 -6.96 21.61 4.77
CA TRP A 334 -6.75 20.23 5.18
C TRP A 334 -5.72 19.52 4.31
N TYR A 335 -5.74 19.73 2.97
CA TYR A 335 -4.68 19.23 2.09
C TYR A 335 -3.32 19.79 2.48
N ARG A 336 -3.24 21.10 2.77
CA ARG A 336 -2.00 21.75 3.22
C ARG A 336 -1.49 21.12 4.53
N ARG A 337 -2.37 20.87 5.49
CA ARG A 337 -2.01 20.20 6.75
C ARG A 337 -1.49 18.79 6.52
N ALA A 338 -2.17 17.98 5.71
CA ALA A 338 -1.73 16.64 5.36
C ALA A 338 -0.40 16.65 4.59
N ALA A 339 -0.23 17.59 3.65
CA ALA A 339 1.00 17.73 2.86
C ALA A 339 2.21 18.15 3.71
N TYR A 340 2.02 19.00 4.72
CA TYR A 340 3.07 19.33 5.70
C TYR A 340 3.45 18.11 6.55
N ALA A 341 2.50 17.25 6.89
CA ALA A 341 2.74 16.01 7.60
C ALA A 341 3.40 14.92 6.72
N GLY A 342 3.63 15.18 5.42
CA GLY A 342 4.32 14.28 4.50
C GLY A 342 3.40 13.42 3.63
N HIS A 343 2.09 13.65 3.64
CA HIS A 343 1.15 12.90 2.80
C HIS A 343 1.31 13.33 1.32
N ARG A 344 1.88 12.48 0.50
CA ARG A 344 2.23 12.79 -0.89
C ARG A 344 1.02 13.05 -1.80
N GLU A 345 -0.07 12.30 -1.62
CA GLU A 345 -1.28 12.49 -2.42
C GLU A 345 -1.99 13.81 -2.05
N ALA A 346 -1.91 14.24 -0.77
CA ALA A 346 -2.41 15.53 -0.34
C ALA A 346 -1.59 16.69 -0.93
N ALA A 347 -0.27 16.54 -1.02
CA ALA A 347 0.59 17.53 -1.65
C ALA A 347 0.28 17.65 -3.16
N ASN A 348 0.06 16.52 -3.85
CA ASN A 348 -0.38 16.52 -5.24
C ASN A 348 -1.76 17.19 -5.42
N ALA A 349 -2.74 16.84 -4.58
CA ALA A 349 -4.08 17.43 -4.63
C ALA A 349 -4.06 18.94 -4.36
N LEU A 350 -3.26 19.39 -3.37
CA LEU A 350 -3.08 20.82 -3.09
C LEU A 350 -2.49 21.55 -4.29
N ALA A 351 -1.47 20.97 -4.94
CA ALA A 351 -0.85 21.56 -6.12
C ALA A 351 -1.83 21.67 -7.30
N ILE A 352 -2.68 20.66 -7.51
CA ILE A 352 -3.75 20.71 -8.51
C ILE A 352 -4.73 21.84 -8.21
N MET A 353 -5.15 22.00 -6.95
CA MET A 353 -6.05 23.12 -6.56
C MET A 353 -5.42 24.49 -6.81
N LEU A 354 -4.14 24.66 -6.49
CA LEU A 354 -3.40 25.91 -6.76
C LEU A 354 -3.32 26.21 -8.26
N LEU A 355 -3.12 25.18 -9.11
CA LEU A 355 -3.16 25.35 -10.56
C LEU A 355 -4.55 25.77 -11.07
N GLN A 356 -5.62 25.22 -10.51
CA GLN A 356 -6.99 25.59 -10.90
C GLN A 356 -7.31 27.07 -10.60
N VAL A 357 -6.69 27.63 -9.57
CA VAL A 357 -6.79 29.06 -9.21
C VAL A 357 -5.79 29.91 -10.01
N GLY A 358 -4.93 29.29 -10.83
CA GLY A 358 -3.92 29.98 -11.65
C GLY A 358 -2.58 30.23 -10.95
N ASP A 359 -2.39 29.73 -9.73
CA ASP A 359 -1.12 29.86 -8.99
C ASP A 359 -0.17 28.70 -9.33
N ALA A 360 0.39 28.77 -10.51
CA ALA A 360 1.38 27.78 -10.99
C ALA A 360 2.70 27.85 -10.20
N ALA A 361 3.07 29.01 -9.66
CA ALA A 361 4.28 29.18 -8.87
C ALA A 361 4.13 28.56 -7.47
N GLY A 362 2.95 28.70 -6.88
CA GLY A 362 2.63 28.05 -5.61
C GLY A 362 2.43 26.54 -5.71
N ALA A 363 2.01 26.02 -6.87
CA ALA A 363 1.80 24.59 -7.12
C ALA A 363 3.10 23.79 -7.25
N GLU A 364 4.12 24.36 -7.90
CA GLU A 364 5.39 23.67 -8.22
C GLU A 364 6.09 23.05 -7.00
N PRO A 365 6.30 23.75 -5.86
CA PRO A 365 6.94 23.16 -4.69
C PRO A 365 6.21 21.94 -4.13
N TRP A 366 4.87 21.94 -4.21
CA TRP A 366 4.04 20.84 -3.72
C TRP A 366 4.09 19.62 -4.65
N PHE A 367 4.05 19.83 -5.97
CA PHE A 367 4.29 18.75 -6.92
C PHE A 367 5.69 18.16 -6.75
N SER A 368 6.72 19.01 -6.60
CA SER A 368 8.10 18.54 -6.37
C SER A 368 8.19 17.69 -5.11
N LYS A 369 7.64 18.18 -3.99
CA LYS A 369 7.62 17.44 -2.72
C LYS A 369 6.89 16.09 -2.84
N ALA A 370 5.74 16.08 -3.51
CA ALA A 370 4.96 14.86 -3.73
C ALA A 370 5.71 13.86 -4.63
N ALA A 371 6.31 14.35 -5.72
CA ALA A 371 7.07 13.52 -6.65
C ALA A 371 8.35 12.95 -6.01
N GLU A 372 9.05 13.74 -5.18
CA GLU A 372 10.21 13.27 -4.41
C GLU A 372 9.81 12.19 -3.39
N ALA A 373 8.62 12.32 -2.78
CA ALA A 373 8.04 11.31 -1.90
C ALA A 373 7.49 10.08 -2.65
N GLY A 374 7.66 10.02 -3.99
CA GLY A 374 7.29 8.87 -4.81
C GLY A 374 5.85 8.89 -5.35
N SER A 375 5.17 10.05 -5.38
CA SER A 375 3.90 10.18 -6.10
C SER A 375 4.14 10.22 -7.60
N VAL A 376 3.66 9.19 -8.29
CA VAL A 376 3.81 9.03 -9.74
C VAL A 376 3.00 10.10 -10.49
N ASP A 377 1.78 10.35 -10.02
CA ASP A 377 0.89 11.36 -10.59
C ASP A 377 1.46 12.77 -10.44
N ALA A 378 2.10 13.07 -9.29
CA ALA A 378 2.75 14.35 -9.07
C ALA A 378 3.93 14.57 -10.01
N ALA A 379 4.73 13.52 -10.25
CA ALA A 379 5.82 13.59 -11.22
C ALA A 379 5.30 13.87 -12.64
N PHE A 380 4.22 13.22 -13.04
CA PHE A 380 3.56 13.48 -14.33
C PHE A 380 3.02 14.92 -14.40
N ASN A 381 2.30 15.38 -13.38
CA ASN A 381 1.75 16.73 -13.31
C ASN A 381 2.86 17.81 -13.33
N LEU A 382 3.98 17.54 -12.66
CA LEU A 382 5.15 18.42 -12.70
C LEU A 382 5.76 18.49 -14.10
N GLY A 383 5.79 17.37 -14.83
CA GLY A 383 6.16 17.32 -16.23
C GLY A 383 5.25 18.20 -17.10
N ILE A 384 3.93 18.14 -16.89
CA ILE A 384 2.95 19.01 -17.59
C ILE A 384 3.22 20.48 -17.28
N LEU A 385 3.48 20.79 -15.99
CA LEU A 385 3.75 22.17 -15.56
C LEU A 385 4.99 22.75 -16.27
N PHE A 386 6.09 22.01 -16.31
CA PHE A 386 7.31 22.44 -17.02
C PHE A 386 7.11 22.51 -18.55
N ALA A 387 6.38 21.57 -19.12
CA ALA A 387 6.03 21.62 -20.55
C ALA A 387 5.20 22.85 -20.91
N SER A 388 4.30 23.30 -20.04
CA SER A 388 3.50 24.52 -20.25
C SER A 388 4.31 25.82 -20.22
N ARG A 389 5.56 25.75 -19.71
CA ARG A 389 6.53 26.87 -19.67
C ARG A 389 7.60 26.76 -20.76
N ASP A 390 7.44 25.87 -21.73
CA ASP A 390 8.42 25.55 -22.76
C ASP A 390 9.77 25.02 -22.22
N GLU A 391 9.76 24.47 -21.00
CA GLU A 391 10.92 23.84 -20.37
C GLU A 391 10.98 22.32 -20.69
N ASP A 392 10.99 22.00 -21.97
CA ASP A 392 10.87 20.63 -22.50
C ASP A 392 11.86 19.63 -21.86
N ARG A 393 13.12 20.03 -21.62
CA ARG A 393 14.13 19.14 -21.05
C ARG A 393 13.84 18.76 -19.61
N THR A 394 13.33 19.71 -18.83
CA THR A 394 12.95 19.49 -17.43
C THR A 394 11.68 18.64 -17.36
N ALA A 395 10.70 18.95 -18.22
CA ALA A 395 9.46 18.18 -18.35
C ALA A 395 9.76 16.71 -18.70
N LEU A 396 10.66 16.46 -19.65
CA LEU A 396 11.02 15.10 -20.07
C LEU A 396 11.60 14.27 -18.91
N LYS A 397 12.48 14.84 -18.10
CA LYS A 397 13.03 14.14 -16.91
C LYS A 397 11.93 13.69 -15.94
N TRP A 398 10.93 14.52 -15.70
CA TRP A 398 9.82 14.17 -14.81
C TRP A 398 8.88 13.15 -15.44
N TYR A 399 8.62 13.24 -16.77
CA TYR A 399 7.89 12.21 -17.49
C TYR A 399 8.63 10.86 -17.48
N GLU A 400 9.95 10.84 -17.68
CA GLU A 400 10.77 9.62 -17.58
C GLU A 400 10.68 8.99 -16.20
N ARG A 401 10.73 9.80 -15.13
CA ARG A 401 10.56 9.33 -13.77
C ARG A 401 9.17 8.72 -13.52
N ALA A 402 8.11 9.37 -13.99
CA ALA A 402 6.75 8.84 -13.89
C ALA A 402 6.57 7.58 -14.75
N ALA A 403 7.11 7.55 -15.96
CA ALA A 403 7.05 6.41 -16.87
C ALA A 403 7.79 5.19 -16.31
N SER A 404 8.95 5.38 -15.68
CA SER A 404 9.70 4.31 -15.01
C SER A 404 8.94 3.69 -13.85
N ALA A 405 8.04 4.45 -13.22
CA ALA A 405 7.13 3.99 -12.18
C ALA A 405 5.79 3.44 -12.72
N GLY A 406 5.65 3.33 -14.05
CA GLY A 406 4.50 2.69 -14.70
C GLY A 406 3.36 3.63 -15.13
N HIS A 407 3.56 4.96 -15.12
CA HIS A 407 2.54 5.90 -15.58
C HIS A 407 2.40 5.87 -17.10
N THR A 408 1.26 5.42 -17.62
CA THR A 408 1.01 5.20 -19.04
C THR A 408 1.06 6.48 -19.89
N ASP A 409 0.46 7.56 -19.40
CA ASP A 409 0.46 8.83 -20.13
C ASP A 409 1.85 9.50 -20.13
N ALA A 410 2.62 9.32 -19.07
CA ALA A 410 4.01 9.76 -19.04
C ALA A 410 4.86 8.98 -20.06
N ALA A 411 4.69 7.65 -20.13
CA ALA A 411 5.38 6.84 -21.13
C ALA A 411 5.00 7.26 -22.57
N LEU A 412 3.75 7.65 -22.81
CA LEU A 412 3.34 8.22 -24.09
C LEU A 412 4.08 9.53 -24.38
N GLN A 413 4.16 10.47 -23.42
CA GLN A 413 4.86 11.75 -23.62
C GLN A 413 6.35 11.54 -23.89
N VAL A 414 7.00 10.64 -23.14
CA VAL A 414 8.41 10.25 -23.38
C VAL A 414 8.55 9.66 -24.79
N GLY A 415 7.67 8.74 -25.18
CA GLY A 415 7.69 8.15 -26.52
C GLY A 415 7.54 9.20 -27.64
N ILE A 416 6.68 10.19 -27.46
CA ILE A 416 6.49 11.30 -28.40
C ILE A 416 7.77 12.15 -28.51
N ALA A 417 8.39 12.49 -27.38
CA ALA A 417 9.61 13.26 -27.34
C ALA A 417 10.75 12.52 -28.06
N LEU A 418 10.92 11.23 -27.77
CA LEU A 418 11.97 10.39 -28.39
C LEU A 418 11.78 10.21 -29.90
N VAL A 419 10.53 10.09 -30.38
CA VAL A 419 10.25 10.08 -31.85
C VAL A 419 10.70 11.40 -32.50
N ARG A 420 10.41 12.54 -31.86
CA ARG A 420 10.83 13.86 -32.34
C ARG A 420 12.35 13.98 -32.40
N ASP A 421 13.04 13.40 -31.43
CA ASP A 421 14.50 13.46 -31.31
C ASP A 421 15.22 12.37 -32.17
N GLY A 422 14.47 11.49 -32.83
CA GLY A 422 15.00 10.44 -33.72
C GLY A 422 15.49 9.17 -32.98
N GLU A 423 15.19 9.04 -31.69
CA GLU A 423 15.56 7.90 -30.86
C GLU A 423 14.51 6.76 -30.97
N GLU A 424 14.36 6.19 -32.16
CA GLU A 424 13.27 5.29 -32.54
C GLU A 424 13.15 4.04 -31.64
N ARG A 425 14.29 3.38 -31.29
CA ARG A 425 14.28 2.18 -30.44
C ARG A 425 13.85 2.47 -28.99
N ALA A 426 14.24 3.63 -28.48
CA ALA A 426 13.84 4.06 -27.16
C ALA A 426 12.36 4.44 -27.15
N ALA A 427 11.91 5.17 -28.17
CA ALA A 427 10.51 5.54 -28.39
C ALA A 427 9.61 4.31 -28.44
N GLU A 428 10.00 3.29 -29.21
CA GLU A 428 9.25 2.03 -29.33
C GLU A 428 8.99 1.39 -27.97
N ARG A 429 10.01 1.28 -27.10
CA ARG A 429 9.86 0.70 -25.76
C ARG A 429 8.82 1.45 -24.91
N HIS A 430 8.89 2.77 -24.88
CA HIS A 430 7.96 3.60 -24.12
C HIS A 430 6.55 3.57 -24.69
N LEU A 431 6.41 3.61 -26.03
CA LEU A 431 5.12 3.50 -26.69
C LEU A 431 4.49 2.11 -26.47
N ARG A 432 5.27 1.01 -26.48
CA ARG A 432 4.77 -0.33 -26.13
C ARG A 432 4.27 -0.39 -24.69
N CYS A 433 4.98 0.21 -23.75
CA CYS A 433 4.56 0.27 -22.37
C CYS A 433 3.23 1.02 -22.23
N ALA A 434 3.12 2.19 -22.85
CA ALA A 434 1.90 3.00 -22.83
C ALA A 434 0.73 2.31 -23.54
N ALA A 435 0.96 1.69 -24.69
CA ALA A 435 -0.06 0.93 -25.43
C ALA A 435 -0.51 -0.32 -24.68
N GLY A 436 0.42 -1.02 -24.00
CA GLY A 436 0.11 -2.14 -23.11
C GLY A 436 -0.76 -1.73 -21.93
N GLY A 437 -0.57 -0.50 -21.42
CA GLY A 437 -1.41 0.12 -20.40
C GLY A 437 -2.78 0.64 -20.89
N GLY A 438 -3.12 0.42 -22.18
CA GLY A 438 -4.44 0.75 -22.73
C GLY A 438 -4.54 2.14 -23.39
N SER A 439 -3.44 2.84 -23.62
CA SER A 439 -3.47 4.13 -24.32
C SER A 439 -3.70 3.94 -25.84
N ALA A 440 -4.87 4.34 -26.30
CA ALA A 440 -5.23 4.27 -27.74
C ALA A 440 -4.31 5.14 -28.62
N GLU A 441 -3.90 6.31 -28.14
CA GLU A 441 -2.97 7.20 -28.82
C GLU A 441 -1.57 6.57 -28.90
N ALA A 442 -1.10 5.93 -27.82
CA ALA A 442 0.19 5.24 -27.81
C ALA A 442 0.20 4.06 -28.81
N ALA A 443 -0.87 3.26 -28.83
CA ALA A 443 -1.01 2.15 -29.77
C ALA A 443 -0.99 2.63 -31.23
N PHE A 444 -1.68 3.74 -31.52
CA PHE A 444 -1.66 4.37 -32.85
C PHE A 444 -0.26 4.87 -33.22
N ARG A 445 0.44 5.55 -32.31
CA ARG A 445 1.80 6.08 -32.57
C ARG A 445 2.83 4.97 -32.70
N LEU A 446 2.70 3.91 -31.89
CA LEU A 446 3.54 2.72 -32.03
C LEU A 446 3.35 2.06 -33.39
N ALA A 447 2.10 1.88 -33.83
CA ALA A 447 1.80 1.32 -35.13
C ALA A 447 2.42 2.16 -36.28
N ALA A 448 2.31 3.49 -36.17
CA ALA A 448 2.90 4.41 -37.16
C ALA A 448 4.45 4.36 -37.16
N LEU A 449 5.06 4.26 -35.99
CA LEU A 449 6.51 4.10 -35.87
C LEU A 449 6.98 2.78 -36.48
N LEU A 450 6.34 1.66 -36.15
CA LEU A 450 6.67 0.34 -36.70
C LEU A 450 6.46 0.29 -38.21
N GLU A 451 5.43 0.96 -38.73
CA GLU A 451 5.20 1.09 -40.18
C GLU A 451 6.34 1.87 -40.86
N SER A 452 6.85 2.94 -40.21
CA SER A 452 7.96 3.73 -40.76
C SER A 452 9.31 2.99 -40.72
N LEU A 453 9.48 2.08 -39.79
CA LEU A 453 10.68 1.23 -39.63
C LEU A 453 10.65 -0.04 -40.49
N ALA A 454 9.47 -0.41 -40.99
CA ALA A 454 9.32 -1.59 -41.82
C ALA A 454 10.11 -1.44 -43.14
N PRO A 455 10.82 -2.49 -43.60
CA PRO A 455 11.44 -2.45 -44.90
C PRO A 455 10.37 -2.25 -46.00
N PRO A 456 10.73 -1.59 -47.12
CA PRO A 456 9.79 -1.42 -48.24
C PRO A 456 9.28 -2.82 -48.67
N PRO A 457 7.96 -2.95 -48.97
CA PRO A 457 7.40 -4.23 -49.36
C PRO A 457 8.15 -4.77 -50.57
N GLU A 458 8.53 -6.06 -50.50
CA GLU A 458 9.13 -6.73 -51.66
C GLU A 458 8.16 -6.67 -52.84
N PRO A 459 8.67 -6.42 -54.08
CA PRO A 459 7.83 -6.40 -55.26
C PRO A 459 7.17 -7.77 -55.46
N VAL A 460 5.83 -7.83 -55.28
CA VAL A 460 5.04 -9.06 -55.50
C VAL A 460 5.19 -9.44 -57.00
N ALA A 461 5.60 -10.67 -57.23
CA ALA A 461 5.70 -11.20 -58.60
C ALA A 461 4.32 -11.19 -59.26
N LEU A 462 4.27 -10.75 -60.50
CA LEU A 462 3.04 -10.71 -61.30
C LEU A 462 2.40 -12.09 -61.37
N GLY A 463 1.30 -12.28 -60.64
CA GLY A 463 0.51 -13.52 -60.64
C GLY A 463 0.26 -14.20 -59.29
N GLU A 464 0.83 -13.73 -58.19
CA GLU A 464 0.48 -14.24 -56.90
C GLU A 464 -0.81 -13.60 -56.33
N PRO A 465 -1.73 -14.40 -55.75
CA PRO A 465 -2.94 -13.85 -55.14
C PRO A 465 -2.57 -12.98 -53.93
N VAL A 466 -3.00 -11.73 -53.96
CA VAL A 466 -2.79 -10.73 -52.88
C VAL A 466 -3.55 -11.10 -51.56
N GLY A 467 -4.16 -12.27 -51.54
CA GLY A 467 -4.95 -12.74 -50.41
C GLY A 467 -4.19 -13.75 -49.54
N GLY A 468 -3.75 -13.36 -48.34
CA GLY A 468 -3.24 -14.28 -47.33
C GLY A 468 -1.93 -13.93 -46.63
N ALA A 469 -1.33 -12.78 -46.90
CA ALA A 469 -0.16 -12.34 -46.11
C ALA A 469 -0.57 -12.16 -44.63
N PRO A 470 0.21 -12.70 -43.68
CA PRO A 470 -0.06 -12.49 -42.25
C PRO A 470 -0.07 -10.98 -41.95
N LYS A 471 -0.90 -10.59 -40.98
CA LYS A 471 -0.94 -9.19 -40.52
C LYS A 471 0.44 -8.81 -39.97
N THR A 472 0.87 -7.61 -40.29
CA THR A 472 2.10 -7.06 -39.70
C THR A 472 1.84 -6.61 -38.26
N GLU A 473 2.88 -6.53 -37.46
CA GLU A 473 2.77 -6.04 -36.09
C GLU A 473 2.18 -4.62 -36.02
N SER A 474 2.53 -3.76 -36.98
CA SER A 474 1.97 -2.42 -37.08
C SER A 474 0.45 -2.45 -37.30
N GLU A 475 -0.06 -3.40 -38.11
CA GLU A 475 -1.49 -3.58 -38.33
C GLU A 475 -2.22 -4.04 -37.08
N GLU A 476 -1.64 -4.96 -36.32
CA GLU A 476 -2.21 -5.41 -35.04
C GLU A 476 -2.33 -4.27 -34.04
N TRP A 477 -1.33 -3.41 -33.96
CA TRP A 477 -1.40 -2.23 -33.09
C TRP A 477 -2.39 -1.17 -33.60
N TYR A 478 -2.55 -0.99 -34.93
CA TYR A 478 -3.62 -0.16 -35.44
C TYR A 478 -5.01 -0.70 -35.10
N GLU A 479 -5.21 -2.02 -35.22
CA GLU A 479 -6.47 -2.66 -34.85
C GLU A 479 -6.76 -2.46 -33.35
N ARG A 480 -5.78 -2.69 -32.49
CA ARG A 480 -5.93 -2.46 -31.04
C ARG A 480 -6.25 -0.99 -30.72
N ALA A 481 -5.59 -0.05 -31.38
CA ALA A 481 -5.92 1.38 -31.23
C ALA A 481 -7.35 1.69 -31.71
N ALA A 482 -7.79 1.08 -32.81
CA ALA A 482 -9.14 1.23 -33.36
C ALA A 482 -10.21 0.66 -32.41
N GLU A 483 -9.98 -0.51 -31.80
CA GLU A 483 -10.84 -1.12 -30.80
C GLU A 483 -10.97 -0.24 -29.55
N LEU A 484 -9.90 0.45 -29.14
CA LEU A 484 -9.89 1.45 -28.07
C LEU A 484 -10.53 2.79 -28.47
N GLY A 485 -11.14 2.88 -29.69
CA GLY A 485 -11.87 4.05 -30.14
C GLY A 485 -11.02 5.15 -30.77
N HIS A 486 -9.76 4.89 -31.12
CA HIS A 486 -8.91 5.90 -31.76
C HIS A 486 -9.32 6.14 -33.21
N ARG A 487 -9.96 7.28 -33.48
CA ARG A 487 -10.60 7.60 -34.75
C ARG A 487 -9.68 7.51 -35.98
N ARG A 488 -8.40 7.92 -35.85
CA ARG A 488 -7.42 7.84 -36.98
C ARG A 488 -7.03 6.39 -37.24
N ALA A 489 -6.92 5.57 -36.19
CA ALA A 489 -6.65 4.14 -36.32
C ALA A 489 -7.81 3.41 -37.00
N GLN A 490 -9.06 3.70 -36.65
CA GLN A 490 -10.23 3.14 -37.31
C GLN A 490 -10.23 3.43 -38.82
N VAL A 491 -9.91 4.68 -39.20
CA VAL A 491 -9.75 5.01 -40.63
C VAL A 491 -8.61 4.23 -41.27
N ARG A 492 -7.46 4.10 -40.60
CA ARG A 492 -6.29 3.38 -41.12
C ARG A 492 -6.57 1.89 -41.31
N VAL A 493 -7.19 1.24 -40.29
CA VAL A 493 -7.59 -0.18 -40.37
C VAL A 493 -8.62 -0.38 -41.50
N GLY A 494 -9.58 0.54 -41.65
CA GLY A 494 -10.52 0.51 -42.76
C GLY A 494 -9.83 0.62 -44.14
N MET A 495 -8.79 1.44 -44.25
CA MET A 495 -7.97 1.54 -45.48
C MET A 495 -7.20 0.26 -45.78
N LEU A 496 -6.60 -0.35 -44.74
CA LEU A 496 -5.87 -1.62 -44.86
C LEU A 496 -6.82 -2.77 -45.27
N ALA A 497 -8.00 -2.86 -44.63
CA ALA A 497 -9.03 -3.83 -45.02
C ALA A 497 -9.52 -3.63 -46.46
N ALA A 498 -9.75 -2.39 -46.87
CA ALA A 498 -10.15 -2.09 -48.27
C ALA A 498 -9.07 -2.45 -49.28
N ALA A 499 -7.79 -2.25 -48.95
CA ALA A 499 -6.66 -2.64 -49.80
C ALA A 499 -6.55 -4.17 -49.98
N ARG A 500 -6.94 -4.95 -48.93
CA ARG A 500 -7.02 -6.42 -49.00
C ARG A 500 -8.28 -6.94 -49.71
N GLY A 501 -9.23 -6.07 -50.02
CA GLY A 501 -10.50 -6.44 -50.62
C GLY A 501 -11.62 -6.78 -49.61
N ASP A 502 -11.34 -6.69 -48.29
CA ASP A 502 -12.30 -6.95 -47.24
C ASP A 502 -13.25 -5.76 -47.01
N LEU A 503 -14.10 -5.50 -48.02
CA LEU A 503 -14.94 -4.31 -48.06
C LEU A 503 -15.93 -4.24 -46.87
N ALA A 504 -16.41 -5.37 -46.40
CA ALA A 504 -17.32 -5.42 -45.24
C ALA A 504 -16.63 -4.94 -43.95
N VAL A 505 -15.40 -5.37 -43.72
CA VAL A 505 -14.59 -4.95 -42.57
C VAL A 505 -14.22 -3.47 -42.71
N ALA A 506 -13.87 -3.02 -43.90
CA ALA A 506 -13.59 -1.62 -44.20
C ALA A 506 -14.80 -0.72 -43.91
N ALA A 507 -16.00 -1.13 -44.36
CA ALA A 507 -17.25 -0.40 -44.13
C ALA A 507 -17.57 -0.27 -42.64
N ARG A 508 -17.37 -1.35 -41.85
CA ARG A 508 -17.56 -1.32 -40.41
C ARG A 508 -16.68 -0.27 -39.74
N TRP A 509 -15.36 -0.31 -39.99
CA TRP A 509 -14.42 0.61 -39.36
C TRP A 509 -14.62 2.06 -39.80
N TYR A 510 -14.93 2.29 -41.08
CA TYR A 510 -15.24 3.63 -41.56
C TYR A 510 -16.53 4.18 -40.93
N ARG A 511 -17.55 3.32 -40.69
CA ARG A 511 -18.79 3.71 -40.05
C ARG A 511 -18.53 4.10 -38.60
N GLU A 512 -17.81 3.27 -37.84
CA GLU A 512 -17.43 3.55 -36.45
C GLU A 512 -16.63 4.88 -36.36
N ALA A 513 -15.65 5.08 -37.24
CA ALA A 513 -14.91 6.33 -37.30
C ALA A 513 -15.82 7.54 -37.62
N ALA A 514 -16.76 7.39 -38.57
CA ALA A 514 -17.67 8.44 -38.98
C ALA A 514 -18.68 8.81 -37.90
N GLU A 515 -19.22 7.82 -37.18
CA GLU A 515 -20.10 8.01 -36.03
C GLU A 515 -19.38 8.70 -34.88
N ALA A 516 -18.09 8.41 -34.68
CA ALA A 516 -17.20 9.11 -33.73
C ALA A 516 -16.77 10.51 -34.22
N GLY A 517 -17.32 11.01 -35.37
CA GLY A 517 -17.08 12.34 -35.90
C GLY A 517 -15.84 12.49 -36.81
N SER A 518 -15.30 11.40 -37.35
CA SER A 518 -14.20 11.45 -38.30
C SER A 518 -14.71 11.84 -39.70
N ARG A 519 -14.36 13.05 -40.15
CA ARG A 519 -14.68 13.48 -41.51
C ARG A 519 -14.05 12.58 -42.61
N ASN A 520 -12.87 12.02 -42.34
CA ASN A 520 -12.21 11.11 -43.27
C ASN A 520 -12.90 9.73 -43.29
N GLY A 521 -13.37 9.23 -42.12
CA GLY A 521 -14.17 8.00 -42.02
C GLY A 521 -15.47 8.14 -42.83
N ALA A 522 -16.21 9.22 -42.62
CA ALA A 522 -17.43 9.51 -43.35
C ALA A 522 -17.21 9.63 -44.88
N PHE A 523 -16.12 10.27 -45.30
CA PHE A 523 -15.77 10.36 -46.70
C PHE A 523 -15.44 9.01 -47.34
N ASN A 524 -14.62 8.19 -46.67
CA ASN A 524 -14.22 6.87 -47.16
C ASN A 524 -15.41 5.88 -47.16
N LEU A 525 -16.29 5.93 -46.18
CA LEU A 525 -17.52 5.17 -46.19
C LEU A 525 -18.41 5.52 -47.36
N GLY A 526 -18.58 6.82 -47.62
CA GLY A 526 -19.33 7.27 -48.80
C GLY A 526 -18.71 6.83 -50.14
N LEU A 527 -17.36 6.79 -50.26
CA LEU A 527 -16.70 6.25 -51.44
C LEU A 527 -16.99 4.76 -51.66
N LEU A 528 -16.98 3.99 -50.55
CA LEU A 528 -17.22 2.56 -50.58
C LEU A 528 -18.67 2.26 -50.98
N LEU A 529 -19.65 2.93 -50.33
CA LEU A 529 -21.07 2.80 -50.64
C LEU A 529 -21.41 3.21 -52.10
N ALA A 530 -20.78 4.28 -52.61
CA ALA A 530 -20.95 4.69 -54.01
C ALA A 530 -20.41 3.65 -55.00
N ARG A 531 -19.33 2.94 -54.64
CA ARG A 531 -18.78 1.84 -55.44
C ARG A 531 -19.70 0.62 -55.44
N GLU A 532 -20.42 0.38 -54.34
CA GLU A 532 -21.44 -0.69 -54.20
C GLU A 532 -22.78 -0.31 -54.87
N GLY A 533 -22.91 0.89 -55.38
CA GLY A 533 -24.14 1.37 -56.05
C GLY A 533 -25.14 2.04 -55.11
N SER A 534 -24.85 2.19 -53.84
CA SER A 534 -25.72 2.83 -52.82
C SER A 534 -25.50 4.37 -52.83
N GLU A 535 -25.79 5.03 -53.95
CA GLU A 535 -25.57 6.49 -54.11
C GLU A 535 -26.29 7.35 -53.06
N PRO A 536 -27.58 7.06 -52.65
CA PRO A 536 -28.26 7.90 -51.68
C PRO A 536 -27.58 7.85 -50.27
N GLU A 537 -27.12 6.69 -49.87
CA GLU A 537 -26.40 6.55 -48.60
C GLU A 537 -25.02 7.19 -48.65
N ALA A 538 -24.32 7.04 -49.77
CA ALA A 538 -23.05 7.70 -50.03
C ALA A 538 -23.18 9.23 -49.92
N ALA A 539 -24.23 9.81 -50.51
CA ALA A 539 -24.54 11.23 -50.45
C ALA A 539 -24.75 11.70 -49.01
N LEU A 540 -25.45 10.91 -48.16
CA LEU A 540 -25.66 11.22 -46.77
C LEU A 540 -24.33 11.31 -45.99
N TRP A 541 -23.44 10.34 -46.17
CA TRP A 541 -22.13 10.35 -45.52
C TRP A 541 -21.20 11.43 -46.06
N TRP A 542 -21.22 11.71 -47.35
CA TRP A 542 -20.45 12.82 -47.91
C TRP A 542 -20.98 14.17 -47.42
N THR A 543 -22.28 14.32 -47.20
CA THR A 543 -22.87 15.53 -46.62
C THR A 543 -22.35 15.73 -45.19
N ARG A 544 -22.37 14.67 -44.35
CA ARG A 544 -21.79 14.74 -43.02
C ARG A 544 -20.29 15.12 -43.06
N ALA A 545 -19.52 14.51 -43.97
CA ALA A 545 -18.11 14.81 -44.12
C ALA A 545 -17.88 16.27 -44.57
N ALA A 546 -18.67 16.77 -45.54
CA ALA A 546 -18.56 18.11 -46.06
C ALA A 546 -18.94 19.19 -45.04
N VAL A 547 -19.99 18.94 -44.24
CA VAL A 547 -20.37 19.78 -43.08
C VAL A 547 -19.26 19.83 -42.06
N ALA A 548 -18.56 18.72 -41.82
CA ALA A 548 -17.38 18.64 -40.96
C ALA A 548 -16.08 19.20 -41.57
N GLY A 549 -16.17 19.86 -42.75
CA GLY A 549 -15.04 20.56 -43.39
C GLY A 549 -14.18 19.67 -44.31
N HIS A 550 -14.73 18.63 -44.92
CA HIS A 550 -14.01 17.79 -45.87
C HIS A 550 -14.26 18.24 -47.32
N GLY A 551 -13.36 19.01 -47.91
CA GLY A 551 -13.52 19.61 -49.24
C GLY A 551 -13.69 18.60 -50.39
N ARG A 552 -13.00 17.43 -50.36
CA ARG A 552 -13.20 16.37 -51.35
C ARG A 552 -14.61 15.76 -51.32
N ALA A 553 -15.25 15.71 -50.13
CA ALA A 553 -16.63 15.24 -50.01
C ALA A 553 -17.60 16.23 -50.64
N ALA A 554 -17.40 17.54 -50.41
CA ALA A 554 -18.19 18.57 -51.05
C ALA A 554 -18.08 18.51 -52.61
N LEU A 555 -16.87 18.30 -53.14
CA LEU A 555 -16.68 18.11 -54.59
C LEU A 555 -17.43 16.87 -55.12
N ARG A 556 -17.44 15.74 -54.35
CA ARG A 556 -18.20 14.55 -54.73
C ARG A 556 -19.71 14.81 -54.76
N LEU A 557 -20.22 15.57 -53.79
CA LEU A 557 -21.64 16.00 -53.80
C LEU A 557 -21.97 16.90 -54.97
N GLY A 558 -21.07 17.84 -55.33
CA GLY A 558 -21.22 18.68 -56.51
C GLY A 558 -21.30 17.87 -57.78
N LEU A 559 -20.42 16.87 -57.95
CA LEU A 559 -20.44 15.95 -59.09
C LEU A 559 -21.70 15.07 -59.11
N LEU A 560 -22.19 14.64 -57.95
CA LEU A 560 -23.41 13.83 -57.84
C LEU A 560 -24.64 14.66 -58.23
N ALA A 561 -24.78 15.88 -57.70
CA ALA A 561 -25.86 16.81 -58.02
C ALA A 561 -25.89 17.16 -59.51
N ALA A 562 -24.70 17.40 -60.10
CA ALA A 562 -24.58 17.62 -61.54
C ALA A 562 -25.09 16.42 -62.36
N ARG A 563 -24.76 15.20 -62.00
CA ARG A 563 -25.25 13.98 -62.66
C ARG A 563 -26.78 13.81 -62.56
N HIS A 564 -27.39 14.24 -61.48
CA HIS A 564 -28.82 14.20 -61.28
C HIS A 564 -29.58 15.38 -61.89
N GLY A 565 -28.86 16.34 -62.54
CA GLY A 565 -29.45 17.53 -63.15
C GLY A 565 -29.77 18.64 -62.16
N ASP A 566 -29.38 18.50 -60.91
CA ASP A 566 -29.58 19.54 -59.87
C ASP A 566 -28.41 20.52 -59.87
N LEU A 567 -28.35 21.34 -60.96
CA LEU A 567 -27.24 22.22 -61.24
C LEU A 567 -27.04 23.28 -60.15
N ALA A 568 -28.11 23.79 -59.56
CA ALA A 568 -28.04 24.83 -58.54
C ALA A 568 -27.45 24.27 -57.21
N GLU A 569 -27.82 23.09 -56.81
CA GLU A 569 -27.25 22.44 -55.61
C GLU A 569 -25.80 22.04 -55.89
N GLY A 570 -25.51 21.56 -57.11
CA GLY A 570 -24.15 21.27 -57.56
C GLY A 570 -23.21 22.47 -57.43
N GLN A 571 -23.66 23.67 -57.83
CA GLN A 571 -22.87 24.89 -57.68
C GLN A 571 -22.59 25.24 -56.21
N LYS A 572 -23.58 25.13 -55.31
CA LYS A 572 -23.38 25.37 -53.88
C LYS A 572 -22.30 24.48 -53.29
N TRP A 573 -22.34 23.17 -53.62
CA TRP A 573 -21.32 22.24 -53.18
C TRP A 573 -19.95 22.51 -53.78
N CYS A 574 -19.86 22.98 -55.01
CA CYS A 574 -18.60 23.39 -55.60
C CYS A 574 -17.98 24.60 -54.90
N VAL A 575 -18.79 25.62 -54.56
CA VAL A 575 -18.32 26.76 -53.75
C VAL A 575 -17.75 26.29 -52.42
N ARG A 576 -18.47 25.42 -51.75
CA ARG A 576 -18.02 24.88 -50.45
C ARG A 576 -16.75 24.01 -50.60
N ALA A 577 -16.62 23.28 -51.70
CA ALA A 577 -15.41 22.51 -51.98
C ALA A 577 -14.18 23.41 -52.23
N MET A 578 -14.39 24.59 -52.85
CA MET A 578 -13.33 25.59 -53.05
C MET A 578 -12.85 26.21 -51.75
N GLU A 579 -13.76 26.45 -50.80
CA GLU A 579 -13.43 27.02 -49.49
C GLU A 579 -12.68 26.01 -48.58
N LEU A 580 -13.05 24.74 -48.64
CA LEU A 580 -12.61 23.71 -47.69
C LEU A 580 -11.51 22.80 -48.26
N GLY A 581 -11.31 22.77 -49.52
CA GLY A 581 -10.40 21.84 -50.20
C GLY A 581 -8.97 22.38 -50.35
N PRO A 582 -7.99 21.47 -50.49
CA PRO A 582 -6.65 21.86 -50.96
C PRO A 582 -6.71 22.41 -52.39
N ALA A 583 -5.66 23.11 -52.80
CA ALA A 583 -5.60 23.82 -54.09
C ALA A 583 -6.10 22.98 -55.30
N GLU A 584 -5.69 21.70 -55.37
CA GLU A 584 -6.11 20.78 -56.43
C GLU A 584 -7.63 20.52 -56.47
N VAL A 585 -8.25 20.42 -55.25
CA VAL A 585 -9.70 20.22 -55.12
C VAL A 585 -10.45 21.50 -55.45
N SER A 586 -9.93 22.65 -55.00
CA SER A 586 -10.45 23.99 -55.30
C SER A 586 -10.49 24.25 -56.79
N GLU A 587 -9.42 23.96 -57.52
CA GLU A 587 -9.37 24.13 -58.96
C GLU A 587 -10.39 23.25 -59.72
N ARG A 588 -10.49 21.97 -59.31
CA ARG A 588 -11.50 21.05 -59.87
C ARG A 588 -12.93 21.51 -59.60
N ALA A 589 -13.16 21.99 -58.39
CA ALA A 589 -14.47 22.52 -57.99
C ALA A 589 -14.81 23.81 -58.75
N ALA A 590 -13.84 24.69 -58.98
CA ALA A 590 -14.04 25.91 -59.80
C ALA A 590 -14.43 25.58 -61.23
N ARG A 591 -13.70 24.66 -61.87
CA ARG A 591 -14.03 24.23 -63.27
C ARG A 591 -15.42 23.61 -63.33
N LEU A 592 -15.81 22.78 -62.36
CA LEU A 592 -17.15 22.20 -62.36
C LEU A 592 -18.23 23.26 -62.08
N ARG A 593 -18.00 24.21 -61.18
CA ARG A 593 -18.92 25.33 -60.90
C ARG A 593 -19.18 26.17 -62.20
N ASP A 594 -18.12 26.50 -62.89
CA ASP A 594 -18.21 27.33 -64.09
C ASP A 594 -18.94 26.60 -65.27
N ALA A 595 -18.68 25.31 -65.46
CA ALA A 595 -19.44 24.47 -66.35
C ALA A 595 -20.94 24.38 -65.99
N LEU A 596 -21.27 24.21 -64.69
CA LEU A 596 -22.66 24.20 -64.24
C LEU A 596 -23.35 25.57 -64.37
N ALA A 597 -22.57 26.68 -64.31
CA ALA A 597 -23.10 28.01 -64.52
C ALA A 597 -23.45 28.27 -66.03
N GLU A 598 -22.64 27.77 -66.92
CA GLU A 598 -22.91 27.82 -68.36
C GLU A 598 -24.18 27.04 -68.73
N GLU A 599 -24.34 25.81 -68.21
CA GLU A 599 -25.54 24.99 -68.39
C GLU A 599 -26.81 25.61 -67.80
N LEU A 600 -26.74 26.30 -66.67
CA LEU A 600 -27.87 26.99 -66.05
C LEU A 600 -28.30 28.22 -66.81
N SER A 601 -27.38 28.80 -67.63
CA SER A 601 -27.64 30.00 -68.45
C SER A 601 -28.12 29.70 -69.88
N ALA A 602 -27.91 28.46 -70.32
CA ALA A 602 -28.35 27.95 -71.62
C ALA A 602 -29.80 27.42 -71.58
#